data_90ab8cc8e486cf908319680a859e4385
#
_entry.id   90ab8cc8e486cf908319680a859e4385
#
_cell.length_a   1.000
_cell.length_b   1.000
_cell.length_c   1.000
_cell.angle_alpha   90.00
_cell.angle_beta   90.00
_cell.angle_gamma   90.00
#
_symmetry.space_group_name_H-M   'P 1'
#
loop_
_entity.id
_entity.type
_entity.pdbx_description
1 polymer ?
#
loop_
_entity_poly.entity_id
_entity_poly.type
_entity_poly.pdbx_seq_one_letter_code
_entity_poly.pdbx_strand_id
1 'polypeptide(L)'
;MNCSGIPDSILRSIPLVPRDRRVSLLVRHAHRPDPEPGSYGNEIELSREGIVAAEQLGATLARFSAGRLQSSSMPRAVTTASAIAKGAGWNAPLEEDWRLGMHGPFVIDPIVAGPLILKIGAAEMIRRQLHNADPPPGMRPTSEGVVLILQFLSKNLYAAPALDLNVTHDNIMATTIGALLGVDFRDDNWPSFLEGLFIWREGNSLVGVWRGKRIGPLSDDQC
;
A
#
# COMPACT_ATOMS: atom_id res chain seq x y z
N MET A 1 3.77 -14.23 17.02
CA MET A 1 3.48 -14.64 15.63
C MET A 1 4.64 -14.19 14.77
N ASN A 2 5.20 -15.06 13.94
CA ASN A 2 6.39 -14.73 13.14
C ASN A 2 5.96 -13.85 11.96
N CYS A 3 5.97 -12.53 12.14
CA CYS A 3 5.45 -11.54 11.19
C CYS A 3 6.40 -11.24 10.02
N SER A 4 7.46 -12.04 9.85
CA SER A 4 8.52 -11.79 8.85
C SER A 4 8.30 -12.46 7.50
N GLY A 5 7.30 -13.35 7.38
CA GLY A 5 6.96 -14.07 6.15
C GLY A 5 5.94 -13.33 5.27
N ILE A 6 5.61 -13.96 4.12
CA ILE A 6 4.50 -13.48 3.27
C ILE A 6 3.18 -13.75 3.98
N PRO A 7 2.29 -12.76 4.16
CA PRO A 7 1.01 -12.99 4.81
C PRO A 7 0.06 -13.85 3.94
N ASP A 8 -0.66 -14.75 4.58
CA ASP A 8 -1.67 -15.60 3.91
C ASP A 8 -2.73 -14.78 3.16
N SER A 9 -2.99 -13.56 3.63
CA SER A 9 -3.98 -12.66 3.04
C SER A 9 -3.65 -12.30 1.59
N ILE A 10 -2.38 -11.99 1.27
CA ILE A 10 -1.97 -11.71 -0.11
C ILE A 10 -1.89 -13.00 -0.93
N LEU A 11 -1.42 -14.11 -0.34
CA LEU A 11 -1.36 -15.39 -1.04
C LEU A 11 -2.75 -15.87 -1.47
N ARG A 12 -3.78 -15.67 -0.65
CA ARG A 12 -5.18 -15.95 -1.03
C ARG A 12 -5.73 -14.98 -2.07
N SER A 13 -5.16 -13.78 -2.17
CA SER A 13 -5.59 -12.76 -3.15
C SER A 13 -5.06 -13.05 -4.55
N ILE A 14 -3.80 -13.46 -4.69
CA ILE A 14 -3.12 -13.65 -5.98
C ILE A 14 -3.89 -14.57 -6.96
N PRO A 15 -4.50 -15.72 -6.56
CA PRO A 15 -5.26 -16.56 -7.48
C PRO A 15 -6.50 -15.88 -8.08
N LEU A 16 -7.05 -14.86 -7.42
CA LEU A 16 -8.25 -14.12 -7.83
C LEU A 16 -7.93 -12.97 -8.77
N VAL A 17 -6.65 -12.65 -8.98
CA VAL A 17 -6.21 -11.54 -9.82
C VAL A 17 -6.18 -11.96 -11.29
N PRO A 18 -6.84 -11.21 -12.21
CA PRO A 18 -6.85 -11.52 -13.63
C PRO A 18 -5.46 -11.37 -14.26
N ARG A 19 -5.19 -12.14 -15.31
CA ARG A 19 -3.93 -12.10 -16.05
C ARG A 19 -4.08 -11.54 -17.47
N ASP A 20 -5.31 -11.35 -17.89
CA ASP A 20 -5.70 -10.89 -19.24
C ASP A 20 -5.84 -9.37 -19.32
N ARG A 21 -5.53 -8.66 -18.26
CA ARG A 21 -5.61 -7.19 -18.18
C ARG A 21 -4.55 -6.61 -17.27
N ARG A 22 -4.42 -5.29 -17.30
CA ARG A 22 -3.50 -4.58 -16.41
C ARG A 22 -4.07 -4.50 -15.00
N VAL A 23 -3.20 -4.75 -14.03
CA VAL A 23 -3.52 -4.75 -12.60
C VAL A 23 -2.54 -3.83 -11.89
N SER A 24 -3.00 -3.09 -10.90
CA SER A 24 -2.16 -2.30 -9.99
C SER A 24 -2.18 -2.95 -8.61
N LEU A 25 -1.02 -3.24 -8.06
CA LEU A 25 -0.82 -3.75 -6.71
C LEU A 25 -0.27 -2.63 -5.83
N LEU A 26 -1.04 -2.22 -4.81
CA LEU A 26 -0.56 -1.41 -3.69
C LEU A 26 -0.17 -2.35 -2.56
N VAL A 27 1.10 -2.35 -2.13
CA VAL A 27 1.62 -3.28 -1.13
C VAL A 27 2.43 -2.55 -0.06
N ARG A 28 2.23 -2.93 1.22
CA ARG A 28 3.07 -2.45 2.33
C ARG A 28 4.48 -2.99 2.18
N HIS A 29 5.50 -2.18 2.49
CA HIS A 29 6.88 -2.65 2.54
C HIS A 29 7.05 -3.90 3.43
N ALA A 30 8.12 -4.65 3.20
CA ALA A 30 8.45 -5.87 3.94
C ALA A 30 8.87 -5.59 5.39
N HIS A 31 9.06 -6.65 6.17
CA HIS A 31 9.38 -6.58 7.59
C HIS A 31 10.67 -5.78 7.85
N ARG A 32 10.61 -4.92 8.86
CA ARG A 32 11.71 -4.20 9.47
C ARG A 32 11.62 -4.30 11.00
N PRO A 33 12.71 -4.07 11.72
CA PRO A 33 12.67 -3.91 13.18
C PRO A 33 11.72 -2.77 13.59
N ASP A 34 11.15 -2.89 14.77
CA ASP A 34 10.34 -1.81 15.33
C ASP A 34 11.19 -0.57 15.62
N PRO A 35 10.64 0.63 15.42
CA PRO A 35 11.33 1.86 15.78
C PRO A 35 11.41 2.02 17.30
N GLU A 36 12.40 2.79 17.74
CA GLU A 36 12.47 3.23 19.13
C GLU A 36 11.20 4.05 19.49
N PRO A 37 10.73 3.97 20.75
CA PRO A 37 9.59 4.76 21.18
C PRO A 37 9.77 6.26 20.89
N GLY A 38 8.76 6.88 20.28
CA GLY A 38 8.79 8.30 19.90
C GLY A 38 9.52 8.61 18.59
N SER A 39 9.97 7.58 17.84
CA SER A 39 10.55 7.71 16.51
C SER A 39 9.62 7.13 15.43
N TYR A 40 9.69 7.67 14.21
CA TYR A 40 9.06 7.08 13.03
C TYR A 40 9.91 5.95 12.42
N GLY A 41 11.17 5.83 12.79
CA GLY A 41 12.12 4.88 12.21
C GLY A 41 12.27 5.06 10.70
N ASN A 42 12.44 6.30 10.25
CA ASN A 42 12.53 6.60 8.82
C ASN A 42 13.76 5.95 8.18
N GLU A 43 14.86 5.87 8.92
CA GLU A 43 16.16 5.31 8.55
C GLU A 43 16.23 3.79 8.72
N ILE A 44 15.23 3.15 9.34
CA ILE A 44 15.26 1.71 9.57
C ILE A 44 15.05 0.96 8.25
N GLU A 45 16.05 0.16 7.93
CA GLU A 45 16.05 -0.73 6.78
C GLU A 45 15.26 -2.01 7.02
N LEU A 46 15.06 -2.81 5.97
CA LEU A 46 14.44 -4.12 6.08
C LEU A 46 15.29 -5.08 6.90
N SER A 47 14.64 -5.98 7.61
CA SER A 47 15.33 -7.15 8.16
C SER A 47 15.73 -8.11 7.03
N ARG A 48 16.69 -9.00 7.31
CA ARG A 48 17.08 -10.06 6.36
C ARG A 48 15.89 -10.93 5.97
N GLU A 49 15.04 -11.28 6.93
CA GLU A 49 13.83 -12.06 6.73
C GLU A 49 12.83 -11.31 5.86
N GLY A 50 12.71 -9.99 6.04
CA GLY A 50 11.87 -9.13 5.21
C GLY A 50 12.32 -9.11 3.75
N ILE A 51 13.62 -9.03 3.49
CA ILE A 51 14.17 -9.11 2.11
C ILE A 51 13.85 -10.46 1.48
N VAL A 52 14.09 -11.56 2.20
CA VAL A 52 13.78 -12.91 1.72
C VAL A 52 12.28 -13.08 1.43
N ALA A 53 11.41 -12.60 2.32
CA ALA A 53 9.97 -12.66 2.11
C ALA A 53 9.52 -11.82 0.89
N ALA A 54 10.14 -10.67 0.66
CA ALA A 54 9.87 -9.84 -0.51
C ALA A 54 10.29 -10.54 -1.83
N GLU A 55 11.46 -11.19 -1.85
CA GLU A 55 11.89 -12.00 -3.00
C GLU A 55 10.96 -13.20 -3.26
N GLN A 56 10.51 -13.87 -2.20
CA GLN A 56 9.55 -14.98 -2.30
C GLN A 56 8.18 -14.50 -2.82
N LEU A 57 7.69 -13.32 -2.37
CA LEU A 57 6.48 -12.73 -2.94
C LEU A 57 6.68 -12.45 -4.42
N GLY A 58 7.83 -11.91 -4.82
CA GLY A 58 8.20 -11.73 -6.22
C GLY A 58 8.08 -13.01 -7.02
N ALA A 59 8.62 -14.13 -6.52
CA ALA A 59 8.51 -15.43 -7.19
C ALA A 59 7.05 -15.87 -7.39
N THR A 60 6.14 -15.56 -6.46
CA THR A 60 4.70 -15.86 -6.65
C THR A 60 4.04 -14.93 -7.66
N LEU A 61 4.57 -13.71 -7.85
CA LEU A 61 4.10 -12.71 -8.81
C LEU A 61 4.72 -12.88 -10.21
N ALA A 62 5.72 -13.75 -10.39
CA ALA A 62 6.39 -14.01 -11.68
C ALA A 62 5.44 -14.49 -12.80
N ARG A 63 4.23 -14.91 -12.44
CA ARG A 63 3.15 -15.25 -13.39
C ARG A 63 2.59 -14.05 -14.16
N PHE A 64 2.88 -12.83 -13.72
CA PHE A 64 2.48 -11.58 -14.37
C PHE A 64 3.69 -10.96 -15.11
N SER A 65 3.44 -10.32 -16.25
CA SER A 65 4.43 -9.47 -16.89
C SER A 65 4.69 -8.23 -16.03
N ALA A 66 5.92 -7.74 -16.03
CA ALA A 66 6.26 -6.50 -15.34
C ALA A 66 5.52 -5.31 -15.98
N GLY A 67 4.85 -4.53 -15.15
CA GLY A 67 4.38 -3.21 -15.46
C GLY A 67 5.35 -2.14 -14.95
N ARG A 68 4.83 -1.05 -14.38
CA ARG A 68 5.64 -0.05 -13.68
C ARG A 68 6.04 -0.56 -12.31
N LEU A 69 7.28 -0.25 -11.92
CA LEU A 69 7.76 -0.48 -10.56
C LEU A 69 7.88 0.87 -9.87
N GLN A 70 7.10 1.09 -8.82
CA GLN A 70 7.06 2.35 -8.10
C GLN A 70 7.13 2.12 -6.60
N SER A 71 7.76 3.04 -5.88
CA SER A 71 7.84 2.99 -4.42
C SER A 71 7.83 4.37 -3.80
N SER A 72 7.55 4.41 -2.50
CA SER A 72 7.98 5.50 -1.65
C SER A 72 9.50 5.68 -1.74
N SER A 73 10.00 6.90 -1.57
CA SER A 73 11.43 7.22 -1.47
C SER A 73 12.13 6.66 -0.21
N MET A 74 11.37 6.07 0.71
CA MET A 74 11.95 5.49 1.94
C MET A 74 12.77 4.24 1.60
N PRO A 75 13.99 4.08 2.15
CA PRO A 75 14.90 2.96 1.83
C PRO A 75 14.23 1.59 1.91
N ARG A 76 13.42 1.34 2.95
CA ARG A 76 12.68 0.08 3.13
C ARG A 76 11.67 -0.21 2.02
N ALA A 77 11.04 0.83 1.45
CA ALA A 77 10.09 0.65 0.35
C ALA A 77 10.82 0.40 -0.98
N VAL A 78 11.90 1.14 -1.25
CA VAL A 78 12.78 0.95 -2.41
C VAL A 78 13.38 -0.47 -2.39
N THR A 79 13.93 -0.90 -1.24
CA THR A 79 14.50 -2.25 -1.09
C THR A 79 13.44 -3.33 -1.26
N THR A 80 12.20 -3.13 -0.74
CA THR A 80 11.10 -4.07 -0.93
C THR A 80 10.74 -4.21 -2.41
N ALA A 81 10.59 -3.08 -3.14
CA ALA A 81 10.27 -3.10 -4.56
C ALA A 81 11.35 -3.82 -5.39
N SER A 82 12.62 -3.52 -5.11
CA SER A 82 13.76 -4.17 -5.76
C SER A 82 13.82 -5.67 -5.48
N ALA A 83 13.55 -6.10 -4.23
CA ALA A 83 13.53 -7.51 -3.86
C ALA A 83 12.36 -8.26 -4.53
N ILE A 84 11.17 -7.68 -4.58
CA ILE A 84 10.03 -8.25 -5.30
C ILE A 84 10.36 -8.37 -6.79
N ALA A 85 10.89 -7.32 -7.42
CA ALA A 85 11.26 -7.33 -8.83
C ALA A 85 12.31 -8.43 -9.13
N LYS A 86 13.34 -8.55 -8.29
CA LYS A 86 14.36 -9.61 -8.38
C LYS A 86 13.72 -11.00 -8.31
N GLY A 87 12.87 -11.24 -7.32
CA GLY A 87 12.21 -12.54 -7.14
C GLY A 87 11.27 -12.89 -8.30
N ALA A 88 10.64 -11.90 -8.93
CA ALA A 88 9.77 -12.08 -10.09
C ALA A 88 10.54 -12.18 -11.43
N GLY A 89 11.84 -11.94 -11.44
CA GLY A 89 12.63 -11.84 -12.67
C GLY A 89 12.27 -10.62 -13.53
N TRP A 90 11.75 -9.56 -12.93
CA TRP A 90 11.37 -8.34 -13.63
C TRP A 90 12.57 -7.40 -13.79
N ASN A 91 12.76 -6.92 -15.01
CA ASN A 91 13.80 -5.96 -15.36
C ASN A 91 13.14 -4.66 -15.87
N ALA A 92 12.60 -3.87 -14.97
CA ALA A 92 12.01 -2.58 -15.25
C ALA A 92 12.60 -1.52 -14.31
N PRO A 93 12.68 -0.24 -14.73
CA PRO A 93 13.17 0.82 -13.86
C PRO A 93 12.25 1.00 -12.66
N LEU A 94 12.84 1.22 -11.48
CA LEU A 94 12.12 1.57 -10.26
C LEU A 94 12.07 3.10 -10.16
N GLU A 95 10.85 3.63 -10.03
CA GLU A 95 10.57 5.06 -9.88
C GLU A 95 10.05 5.35 -8.48
N GLU A 96 10.43 6.50 -7.92
CA GLU A 96 9.88 6.99 -6.66
C GLU A 96 8.67 7.89 -6.90
N ASP A 97 7.65 7.75 -6.04
CA ASP A 97 6.46 8.59 -6.10
C ASP A 97 6.04 9.02 -4.68
N TRP A 98 5.84 10.33 -4.51
CA TRP A 98 5.49 10.91 -3.22
C TRP A 98 4.15 10.40 -2.65
N ARG A 99 3.20 9.99 -3.51
CA ARG A 99 1.90 9.45 -3.12
C ARG A 99 2.00 8.11 -2.39
N LEU A 100 3.11 7.42 -2.56
CA LEU A 100 3.42 6.17 -1.85
C LEU A 100 4.19 6.41 -0.55
N GLY A 101 4.63 7.65 -0.29
CA GLY A 101 5.42 8.02 0.89
C GLY A 101 4.59 8.06 2.18
N MET A 102 5.28 8.15 3.32
CA MET A 102 4.62 8.21 4.64
C MET A 102 3.66 9.38 4.80
N HIS A 103 3.97 10.53 4.23
CA HIS A 103 3.06 11.67 4.18
C HIS A 103 1.98 11.43 3.12
N GLY A 104 2.37 10.94 1.94
CA GLY A 104 1.49 10.52 0.87
C GLY A 104 0.39 11.51 0.55
N PRO A 105 -0.74 11.02 0.06
CA PRO A 105 -1.87 11.89 -0.27
C PRO A 105 -2.68 12.36 0.96
N PHE A 106 -2.38 11.86 2.18
CA PHE A 106 -3.21 12.11 3.36
C PHE A 106 -2.66 13.15 4.33
N VAL A 107 -1.39 13.55 4.22
CA VAL A 107 -0.74 14.56 5.06
C VAL A 107 -0.42 15.79 4.22
N ILE A 108 -0.96 16.96 4.60
CA ILE A 108 -0.71 18.24 3.93
C ILE A 108 0.49 18.95 4.59
N ASP A 109 0.50 18.95 5.92
CA ASP A 109 1.54 19.60 6.71
C ASP A 109 2.13 18.63 7.75
N PRO A 110 3.29 18.03 7.45
CA PRO A 110 3.93 17.06 8.36
C PRO A 110 4.48 17.72 9.65
N ILE A 111 4.74 19.02 9.64
CA ILE A 111 5.21 19.74 10.83
C ILE A 111 4.08 19.82 11.85
N VAL A 112 2.85 19.99 11.38
CA VAL A 112 1.65 20.05 12.23
C VAL A 112 1.15 18.65 12.57
N ALA A 113 1.03 17.75 11.61
CA ALA A 113 0.49 16.40 11.82
C ALA A 113 1.46 15.50 12.61
N GLY A 114 2.76 15.62 12.38
CA GLY A 114 3.78 14.73 12.93
C GLY A 114 3.75 14.63 14.46
N PRO A 115 3.88 15.73 15.21
CA PRO A 115 3.82 15.69 16.68
C PRO A 115 2.52 15.07 17.23
N LEU A 116 1.39 15.29 16.54
CA LEU A 116 0.12 14.72 16.94
C LEU A 116 0.11 13.19 16.70
N ILE A 117 0.60 12.72 15.55
CA ILE A 117 0.72 11.29 15.25
C ILE A 117 1.60 10.59 16.28
N LEU A 118 2.75 11.16 16.64
CA LEU A 118 3.63 10.59 17.68
C LEU A 118 2.96 10.54 19.05
N LYS A 119 2.11 11.52 19.35
CA LYS A 119 1.41 11.61 20.65
C LYS A 119 0.28 10.60 20.79
N ILE A 120 -0.54 10.41 19.75
CA ILE A 120 -1.76 9.58 19.83
C ILE A 120 -1.63 8.24 19.12
N GLY A 121 -0.56 8.03 18.34
CA GLY A 121 -0.34 6.84 17.52
C GLY A 121 -1.02 6.91 16.14
N ALA A 122 -0.48 6.15 15.19
CA ALA A 122 -0.97 6.14 13.81
C ALA A 122 -2.41 5.60 13.70
N ALA A 123 -2.75 4.54 14.44
CA ALA A 123 -4.10 3.95 14.41
C ALA A 123 -5.18 4.94 14.85
N GLU A 124 -4.95 5.66 15.96
CA GLU A 124 -5.89 6.67 16.45
C GLU A 124 -5.98 7.87 15.49
N MET A 125 -4.86 8.28 14.89
CA MET A 125 -4.86 9.35 13.88
C MET A 125 -5.72 8.97 12.69
N ILE A 126 -5.55 7.76 12.16
CA ILE A 126 -6.33 7.25 11.01
C ILE A 126 -7.81 7.13 11.38
N ARG A 127 -8.12 6.62 12.57
CA ARG A 127 -9.50 6.55 13.07
C ARG A 127 -10.16 7.94 13.09
N ARG A 128 -9.47 8.96 13.59
CA ARG A 128 -9.96 10.35 13.57
C ARG A 128 -10.15 10.87 12.16
N GLN A 129 -9.21 10.57 11.27
CA GLN A 129 -9.27 11.00 9.87
C GLN A 129 -10.45 10.34 9.12
N LEU A 130 -10.78 9.09 9.43
CA LEU A 130 -11.88 8.37 8.79
C LEU A 130 -13.26 8.76 9.32
N HIS A 131 -13.37 9.14 10.59
CA HIS A 131 -14.68 9.26 11.24
C HIS A 131 -15.05 10.69 11.71
N ASN A 132 -14.09 11.62 11.78
CA ASN A 132 -14.41 13.00 12.16
C ASN A 132 -14.93 13.80 10.96
N ALA A 133 -15.83 14.72 11.22
CA ALA A 133 -16.35 15.64 10.19
C ALA A 133 -15.23 16.50 9.56
N ASP A 134 -14.30 16.96 10.41
CA ASP A 134 -13.12 17.71 9.97
C ASP A 134 -11.86 16.84 10.09
N PRO A 135 -10.93 16.93 9.14
CA PRO A 135 -9.67 16.21 9.22
C PRO A 135 -8.83 16.71 10.41
N PRO A 136 -8.03 15.84 11.04
CA PRO A 136 -7.08 16.29 12.08
C PRO A 136 -6.11 17.36 11.55
N PRO A 137 -5.57 18.22 12.43
CA PRO A 137 -4.63 19.26 12.02
C PRO A 137 -3.47 18.72 11.18
N GLY A 138 -3.17 19.37 10.05
CA GLY A 138 -2.13 18.96 9.11
C GLY A 138 -2.50 17.80 8.18
N MET A 139 -3.69 17.22 8.34
CA MET A 139 -4.18 16.13 7.50
C MET A 139 -5.08 16.65 6.37
N ARG A 140 -5.10 15.91 5.26
CA ARG A 140 -6.03 16.14 4.15
C ARG A 140 -7.39 15.49 4.47
N PRO A 141 -8.52 16.04 3.97
CA PRO A 141 -9.78 15.29 3.96
C PRO A 141 -9.58 13.91 3.34
N THR A 142 -10.09 12.87 4.01
CA THR A 142 -9.89 11.48 3.58
C THR A 142 -10.31 11.25 2.14
N SER A 143 -11.45 11.79 1.77
CA SER A 143 -12.00 11.72 0.42
C SER A 143 -11.02 12.21 -0.64
N GLU A 144 -10.43 13.40 -0.47
CA GLU A 144 -9.45 13.95 -1.42
C GLU A 144 -8.20 13.07 -1.50
N GLY A 145 -7.71 12.54 -0.37
CA GLY A 145 -6.55 11.66 -0.32
C GLY A 145 -6.81 10.34 -1.06
N VAL A 146 -8.01 9.77 -0.90
CA VAL A 146 -8.43 8.54 -1.60
C VAL A 146 -8.53 8.77 -3.10
N VAL A 147 -9.09 9.89 -3.56
CA VAL A 147 -9.10 10.24 -4.98
C VAL A 147 -7.69 10.28 -5.56
N LEU A 148 -6.76 10.97 -4.88
CA LEU A 148 -5.36 11.07 -5.34
C LEU A 148 -4.68 9.70 -5.47
N ILE A 149 -4.88 8.78 -4.51
CA ILE A 149 -4.26 7.46 -4.57
C ILE A 149 -4.95 6.57 -5.62
N LEU A 150 -6.27 6.60 -5.74
CA LEU A 150 -7.00 5.84 -6.75
C LEU A 150 -6.66 6.30 -8.17
N GLN A 151 -6.61 7.62 -8.43
CA GLN A 151 -6.18 8.17 -9.71
C GLN A 151 -4.76 7.72 -10.06
N PHE A 152 -3.85 7.71 -9.08
CA PHE A 152 -2.50 7.20 -9.28
C PHE A 152 -2.47 5.72 -9.65
N LEU A 153 -3.17 4.88 -8.88
CA LEU A 153 -3.22 3.43 -9.10
C LEU A 153 -3.94 3.05 -10.39
N SER A 154 -4.94 3.83 -10.81
CA SER A 154 -5.76 3.54 -12.01
C SER A 154 -5.20 4.11 -13.31
N LYS A 155 -4.18 4.97 -13.25
CA LYS A 155 -3.67 5.76 -14.40
C LYS A 155 -3.40 4.95 -15.68
N ASN A 156 -2.96 3.69 -15.55
CA ASN A 156 -2.57 2.86 -16.69
C ASN A 156 -3.41 1.59 -16.87
N LEU A 157 -4.52 1.43 -16.17
CA LEU A 157 -5.29 0.18 -16.17
C LEU A 157 -5.95 -0.17 -17.52
N TYR A 158 -5.94 0.74 -18.50
CA TYR A 158 -6.37 0.46 -19.87
C TYR A 158 -5.22 -0.02 -20.80
N ALA A 159 -3.98 -0.04 -20.32
CA ALA A 159 -2.84 -0.50 -21.10
C ALA A 159 -2.80 -2.05 -21.20
N ALA A 160 -1.85 -2.57 -21.96
CA ALA A 160 -1.63 -4.01 -22.13
C ALA A 160 -1.48 -4.74 -20.78
N PRO A 161 -1.87 -6.03 -20.71
CA PRO A 161 -1.79 -6.83 -19.50
C PRO A 161 -0.41 -6.81 -18.85
N ALA A 162 -0.34 -6.42 -17.59
CA ALA A 162 0.86 -6.38 -16.77
C ALA A 162 0.48 -6.13 -15.31
N LEU A 163 1.42 -6.28 -14.38
CA LEU A 163 1.25 -5.89 -12.97
C LEU A 163 2.10 -4.66 -12.67
N ASP A 164 1.45 -3.54 -12.33
CA ASP A 164 2.10 -2.36 -11.76
C ASP A 164 2.30 -2.60 -10.27
N LEU A 165 3.55 -2.53 -9.80
CA LEU A 165 3.91 -2.68 -8.39
C LEU A 165 4.06 -1.29 -7.75
N ASN A 166 3.38 -1.04 -6.64
CA ASN A 166 3.43 0.21 -5.89
C ASN A 166 3.68 -0.08 -4.41
N VAL A 167 4.92 0.10 -3.96
CA VAL A 167 5.31 -0.19 -2.58
C VAL A 167 5.14 1.03 -1.69
N THR A 168 4.37 0.88 -0.62
CA THR A 168 3.97 1.95 0.29
C THR A 168 4.10 1.55 1.78
N HIS A 169 3.42 2.28 2.65
CA HIS A 169 3.41 2.14 4.10
C HIS A 169 2.03 1.74 4.63
N ASP A 170 1.99 1.28 5.86
CA ASP A 170 0.79 0.82 6.54
C ASP A 170 -0.28 1.90 6.70
N ASN A 171 0.13 3.13 7.02
CA ASN A 171 -0.80 4.26 7.17
C ASN A 171 -1.53 4.59 5.86
N ILE A 172 -0.82 4.59 4.72
CA ILE A 172 -1.45 4.82 3.40
C ILE A 172 -2.45 3.70 3.09
N MET A 173 -2.06 2.45 3.34
CA MET A 173 -2.95 1.31 3.12
C MET A 173 -4.16 1.34 4.05
N ALA A 174 -3.94 1.55 5.35
CA ALA A 174 -5.01 1.57 6.34
C ALA A 174 -6.02 2.69 6.05
N THR A 175 -5.55 3.91 5.74
CA THR A 175 -6.45 5.01 5.40
C THR A 175 -7.21 4.75 4.10
N THR A 176 -6.52 4.29 3.05
CA THR A 176 -7.14 3.98 1.75
C THR A 176 -8.21 2.90 1.89
N ILE A 177 -7.85 1.78 2.50
CA ILE A 177 -8.76 0.62 2.64
C ILE A 177 -9.87 0.91 3.64
N GLY A 178 -9.56 1.61 4.74
CA GLY A 178 -10.56 2.05 5.71
C GLY A 178 -11.65 2.89 5.06
N ALA A 179 -11.27 3.86 4.24
CA ALA A 179 -12.21 4.70 3.51
C ALA A 179 -13.01 3.94 2.44
N LEU A 180 -12.37 3.05 1.68
CA LEU A 180 -13.02 2.32 0.58
C LEU A 180 -13.96 1.22 1.06
N LEU A 181 -13.65 0.57 2.17
CA LEU A 181 -14.34 -0.65 2.62
C LEU A 181 -15.03 -0.49 3.98
N GLY A 182 -14.95 0.67 4.61
CA GLY A 182 -15.48 0.88 5.96
C GLY A 182 -14.76 0.05 7.03
N VAL A 183 -13.49 -0.32 6.81
CA VAL A 183 -12.72 -1.10 7.78
C VAL A 183 -12.16 -0.19 8.86
N ASP A 184 -12.51 -0.46 10.11
CA ASP A 184 -11.91 0.18 11.27
C ASP A 184 -10.66 -0.61 11.69
N PHE A 185 -9.48 -0.05 11.36
CA PHE A 185 -8.21 -0.70 11.67
C PHE A 185 -7.82 -0.50 13.13
N ARG A 186 -7.41 -1.61 13.76
CA ARG A 186 -6.89 -1.72 15.12
C ARG A 186 -5.64 -2.59 15.11
N ASP A 187 -5.00 -2.76 16.25
CA ASP A 187 -3.75 -3.53 16.36
C ASP A 187 -3.89 -4.99 15.88
N ASP A 188 -5.05 -5.59 16.09
CA ASP A 188 -5.32 -6.99 15.75
C ASP A 188 -5.63 -7.22 14.27
N ASN A 189 -6.00 -6.18 13.54
CA ASN A 189 -6.33 -6.26 12.10
C ASN A 189 -5.51 -5.29 11.23
N TRP A 190 -4.48 -4.64 11.80
CA TRP A 190 -3.59 -3.72 11.09
C TRP A 190 -3.01 -4.34 9.81
N PRO A 191 -2.81 -3.57 8.73
CA PRO A 191 -2.20 -4.11 7.51
C PRO A 191 -0.83 -4.73 7.80
N SER A 192 -0.66 -6.03 7.54
CA SER A 192 0.60 -6.74 7.75
C SER A 192 1.68 -6.29 6.77
N PHE A 193 2.96 -6.54 7.09
CA PHE A 193 4.04 -6.39 6.12
C PHE A 193 3.76 -7.26 4.88
N LEU A 194 4.06 -6.74 3.68
CA LEU A 194 3.76 -7.37 2.39
C LEU A 194 2.28 -7.66 2.14
N GLU A 195 1.37 -7.10 2.93
CA GLU A 195 -0.06 -7.17 2.61
C GLU A 195 -0.36 -6.23 1.45
N GLY A 196 -1.27 -6.65 0.53
CA GLY A 196 -1.50 -5.93 -0.71
C GLY A 196 -2.96 -5.84 -1.14
N LEU A 197 -3.30 -4.73 -1.75
CA LEU A 197 -4.55 -4.45 -2.45
C LEU A 197 -4.30 -4.51 -3.96
N PHE A 198 -4.95 -5.44 -4.65
CA PHE A 198 -4.94 -5.49 -6.12
C PHE A 198 -6.18 -4.76 -6.65
N ILE A 199 -5.99 -3.92 -7.68
CA ILE A 199 -7.08 -3.26 -8.38
C ILE A 199 -6.91 -3.37 -9.89
N TRP A 200 -8.03 -3.46 -10.61
CA TRP A 200 -8.09 -3.45 -12.07
C TRP A 200 -9.43 -2.88 -12.54
N ARG A 201 -9.61 -2.72 -13.86
CA ARG A 201 -10.88 -2.31 -14.42
C ARG A 201 -11.68 -3.50 -14.97
N GLU A 202 -12.99 -3.45 -14.77
CA GLU A 202 -13.98 -4.27 -15.44
C GLU A 202 -14.98 -3.33 -16.11
N GLY A 203 -14.89 -3.19 -17.42
CA GLY A 203 -15.55 -2.09 -18.11
C GLY A 203 -15.07 -0.74 -17.56
N ASN A 204 -16.02 0.10 -17.16
CA ASN A 204 -15.72 1.41 -16.58
C ASN A 204 -15.53 1.39 -15.06
N SER A 205 -15.75 0.25 -14.40
CA SER A 205 -15.67 0.16 -12.95
C SER A 205 -14.29 -0.26 -12.48
N LEU A 206 -13.80 0.34 -11.39
CA LEU A 206 -12.67 -0.19 -10.63
C LEU A 206 -13.16 -1.30 -9.70
N VAL A 207 -12.45 -2.40 -9.72
CA VAL A 207 -12.67 -3.54 -8.81
C VAL A 207 -11.34 -4.01 -8.27
N GLY A 208 -11.37 -4.81 -7.22
CA GLY A 208 -10.12 -5.29 -6.64
C GLY A 208 -10.28 -6.56 -5.82
N VAL A 209 -9.15 -6.94 -5.19
CA VAL A 209 -9.08 -8.01 -4.20
C VAL A 209 -8.27 -7.54 -3.00
N TRP A 210 -8.85 -7.73 -1.82
CA TRP A 210 -8.24 -7.48 -0.53
C TRP A 210 -8.47 -8.68 0.39
N ARG A 211 -7.41 -9.19 1.04
CA ARG A 211 -7.46 -10.33 1.99
C ARG A 211 -8.21 -11.56 1.45
N GLY A 212 -8.00 -11.89 0.16
CA GLY A 212 -8.65 -13.02 -0.50
C GLY A 212 -10.14 -12.81 -0.80
N LYS A 213 -10.63 -11.58 -0.71
CA LYS A 213 -12.02 -11.23 -1.04
C LYS A 213 -12.05 -10.22 -2.18
N ARG A 214 -12.95 -10.45 -3.15
CA ARG A 214 -13.23 -9.46 -4.19
C ARG A 214 -13.96 -8.26 -3.56
N ILE A 215 -13.60 -7.07 -4.01
CA ILE A 215 -14.16 -5.80 -3.59
C ILE A 215 -14.57 -4.95 -4.80
N GLY A 216 -15.51 -4.06 -4.59
CA GLY A 216 -15.98 -3.11 -5.61
C GLY A 216 -17.39 -3.38 -6.12
N PRO A 217 -17.91 -2.50 -7.01
CA PRO A 217 -17.16 -1.42 -7.66
C PRO A 217 -16.60 -0.41 -6.67
N LEU A 218 -15.36 0.03 -6.92
CA LEU A 218 -14.72 1.13 -6.21
C LEU A 218 -14.99 2.39 -7.02
N SER A 219 -15.51 3.42 -6.39
CA SER A 219 -15.81 4.68 -7.08
C SER A 219 -14.59 5.58 -7.04
N ASP A 220 -14.05 5.90 -8.22
CA ASP A 220 -13.08 6.97 -8.39
C ASP A 220 -13.75 8.36 -8.42
N ASP A 221 -15.09 8.41 -8.42
CA ASP A 221 -15.92 9.62 -8.44
C ASP A 221 -16.65 9.93 -7.11
N GLN A 222 -16.58 9.02 -6.10
CA GLN A 222 -17.25 9.21 -4.80
C GLN A 222 -16.29 9.79 -3.77
N CYS A 223 -15.91 11.03 -4.02
CA CYS A 223 -15.36 11.84 -2.95
C CYS A 223 -15.65 13.31 -3.20
#